data_1acaae7749f2794926d618222ada8691
#
_entry.id   1acaae7749f2794926d618222ada8691
#
_cell.length_a   1.000
_cell.length_b   1.000
_cell.length_c   1.000
_cell.angle_alpha   90.00
_cell.angle_beta   90.00
_cell.angle_gamma   90.00
#
_symmetry.space_group_name_H-M   'P 1'
#
loop_
_entity.id
_entity.type
_entity.pdbx_description
1 polymer ?
#
loop_
_entity_poly.entity_id
_entity_poly.type
_entity_poly.pdbx_seq_one_letter_code
_entity_poly.pdbx_strand_id
1 'polypeptide(L)'
;MAGLNPGHLSLLDVIGNTPAIWLDRWVAHHKLDGRILAKLDYLNPGFSKKDRAAKAIIETAESSGALQPGQCVIELTSGNMGTGLAIICALKNYPFVAVMSHGNSPERARMRRA
;
A
#
# COMPACT_ATOMS: atom_id res chain seq x y z
N MET A 1 -9.46 -16.19 -7.60
CA MET A 1 -9.77 -15.97 -6.17
C MET A 1 -10.43 -17.20 -5.52
N ALA A 2 -10.12 -18.38 -6.02
CA ALA A 2 -10.59 -19.61 -5.38
C ALA A 2 -9.89 -19.78 -4.03
N GLY A 3 -10.64 -20.00 -2.97
CA GLY A 3 -10.13 -20.39 -1.66
C GLY A 3 -10.13 -19.33 -0.56
N LEU A 4 -10.58 -18.10 -0.80
CA LEU A 4 -10.71 -17.11 0.25
C LEU A 4 -12.05 -17.32 1.00
N ASN A 5 -11.96 -17.72 2.26
CA ASN A 5 -13.13 -17.72 3.12
C ASN A 5 -13.42 -16.27 3.57
N PRO A 6 -14.52 -15.64 3.12
CA PRO A 6 -14.78 -14.23 3.39
C PRO A 6 -14.92 -13.88 4.88
N GLY A 7 -15.12 -14.87 5.72
CA GLY A 7 -15.24 -14.65 7.18
C GLY A 7 -13.90 -14.50 7.93
N HIS A 8 -12.76 -14.69 7.25
CA HIS A 8 -11.43 -14.65 7.88
C HIS A 8 -10.42 -13.75 7.18
N LEU A 9 -10.88 -12.90 6.25
CA LEU A 9 -9.99 -11.97 5.55
C LEU A 9 -9.60 -10.80 6.44
N SER A 10 -8.29 -10.63 6.63
CA SER A 10 -7.70 -9.41 7.13
C SER A 10 -7.49 -8.42 5.97
N LEU A 11 -7.43 -7.12 6.28
CA LEU A 11 -7.04 -6.12 5.28
C LEU A 11 -5.65 -6.39 4.69
N LEU A 12 -4.78 -7.08 5.44
CA LEU A 12 -3.47 -7.53 4.95
C LEU A 12 -3.59 -8.53 3.78
N ASP A 13 -4.64 -9.33 3.75
CA ASP A 13 -4.83 -10.38 2.74
C ASP A 13 -5.30 -9.82 1.39
N VAL A 14 -5.86 -8.62 1.39
CA VAL A 14 -6.32 -7.96 0.15
C VAL A 14 -5.27 -7.04 -0.47
N ILE A 15 -4.10 -6.91 0.14
CA ILE A 15 -2.98 -6.20 -0.45
C ILE A 15 -2.37 -7.04 -1.56
N GLY A 16 -2.21 -6.45 -2.73
CA GLY A 16 -1.68 -7.15 -3.88
C GLY A 16 -2.75 -7.88 -4.70
N ASN A 17 -2.32 -8.74 -5.60
CA ASN A 17 -3.18 -9.45 -6.55
C ASN A 17 -4.18 -8.54 -7.28
N THR A 18 -3.83 -7.28 -7.46
CA THR A 18 -4.67 -6.32 -8.17
C THR A 18 -4.80 -6.73 -9.63
N PRO A 19 -5.96 -6.50 -10.26
CA PRO A 19 -6.15 -6.84 -11.66
C PRO A 19 -5.29 -5.97 -12.58
N ALA A 20 -5.08 -6.46 -13.78
CA ALA A 20 -4.48 -5.71 -14.85
C ALA A 20 -5.44 -5.72 -16.06
N ILE A 21 -5.54 -4.60 -16.76
CA ILE A 21 -6.41 -4.44 -17.90
C ILE A 21 -5.66 -3.96 -19.14
N TRP A 22 -6.07 -4.42 -20.31
CA TRP A 22 -5.58 -3.89 -21.57
C TRP A 22 -6.30 -2.59 -21.93
N LEU A 23 -5.53 -1.56 -22.26
CA LEU A 23 -6.06 -0.27 -22.71
C LEU A 23 -6.21 -0.21 -24.25
N ASP A 24 -6.69 -1.30 -24.85
CA ASP A 24 -6.73 -1.44 -26.31
C ASP A 24 -7.56 -0.36 -27.00
N ARG A 25 -8.71 0.03 -26.42
CA ARG A 25 -9.55 1.11 -26.97
C ARG A 25 -8.84 2.46 -26.94
N TRP A 26 -8.12 2.74 -25.88
CA TRP A 26 -7.35 3.98 -25.72
C TRP A 26 -6.19 4.02 -26.72
N VAL A 27 -5.46 2.90 -26.83
CA VAL A 27 -4.35 2.73 -27.78
C VAL A 27 -4.85 2.94 -29.23
N ALA A 28 -5.98 2.32 -29.62
CA ALA A 28 -6.56 2.47 -30.94
C ALA A 28 -7.02 3.91 -31.21
N HIS A 29 -7.68 4.56 -30.24
CA HIS A 29 -8.13 5.95 -30.37
C HIS A 29 -6.97 6.91 -30.63
N HIS A 30 -5.84 6.72 -29.96
CA HIS A 30 -4.65 7.55 -30.10
C HIS A 30 -3.68 7.07 -31.19
N LYS A 31 -4.06 6.01 -31.94
CA LYS A 31 -3.26 5.44 -33.04
C LYS A 31 -1.83 5.11 -32.63
N LEU A 32 -1.66 4.57 -31.43
CA LEU A 32 -0.35 4.19 -30.91
C LEU A 32 0.09 2.84 -31.49
N ASP A 33 1.39 2.69 -31.74
CA ASP A 33 1.98 1.43 -32.12
C ASP A 33 2.34 0.64 -30.87
N GLY A 34 1.60 -0.44 -30.61
CA GLY A 34 1.81 -1.30 -29.45
C GLY A 34 0.57 -1.49 -28.59
N ARG A 35 0.76 -2.14 -27.45
CA ARG A 35 -0.30 -2.40 -26.46
C ARG A 35 0.12 -1.89 -25.09
N ILE A 36 -0.84 -1.44 -24.29
CA ILE A 36 -0.62 -0.96 -22.93
C ILE A 36 -1.42 -1.84 -21.98
N LEU A 37 -0.73 -2.45 -21.01
CA LEU A 37 -1.33 -3.16 -19.90
C LEU A 37 -1.28 -2.27 -18.66
N ALA A 38 -2.41 -1.90 -18.11
CA ALA A 38 -2.51 -1.10 -16.90
C ALA A 38 -2.71 -2.00 -15.67
N LYS A 39 -1.77 -1.97 -14.76
CA LYS A 39 -1.88 -2.62 -13.43
C LYS A 39 -2.65 -1.70 -12.49
N LEU A 40 -3.78 -2.17 -11.96
CA LEU A 40 -4.70 -1.34 -11.18
C LEU A 40 -4.29 -1.32 -9.69
N ASP A 41 -3.10 -0.82 -9.39
CA ASP A 41 -2.58 -0.82 -8.01
C ASP A 41 -3.26 0.20 -7.09
N TYR A 42 -4.08 1.10 -7.61
CA TYR A 42 -4.96 1.94 -6.79
C TYR A 42 -6.04 1.13 -6.04
N LEU A 43 -6.27 -0.12 -6.41
CA LEU A 43 -7.21 -1.02 -5.71
C LEU A 43 -6.62 -1.63 -4.42
N ASN A 44 -5.37 -1.38 -4.11
CA ASN A 44 -4.83 -1.68 -2.78
C ASN A 44 -5.50 -0.79 -1.71
N PRO A 45 -5.56 -1.23 -0.44
CA PRO A 45 -6.20 -0.48 0.66
C PRO A 45 -5.71 0.97 0.82
N GLY A 46 -4.43 1.24 0.59
CA GLY A 46 -3.84 2.57 0.62
C GLY A 46 -3.80 3.27 -0.74
N PHE A 47 -4.51 2.74 -1.72
CA PHE A 47 -4.66 3.27 -3.08
C PHE A 47 -3.36 3.35 -3.89
N SER A 48 -2.35 2.56 -3.55
CA SER A 48 -1.10 2.52 -4.31
C SER A 48 -0.34 1.20 -4.19
N LYS A 49 0.64 1.01 -5.07
CA LYS A 49 1.57 -0.11 -5.02
C LYS A 49 2.43 -0.14 -3.74
N LYS A 50 2.50 0.95 -3.01
CA LYS A 50 3.33 1.07 -1.80
C LYS A 50 2.82 0.23 -0.64
N ASP A 51 1.57 -0.18 -0.64
CA ASP A 51 1.03 -1.13 0.34
C ASP A 51 1.79 -2.45 0.30
N ARG A 52 2.16 -2.92 -0.90
CA ARG A 52 2.98 -4.13 -1.07
C ARG A 52 4.34 -3.98 -0.40
N ALA A 53 5.02 -2.86 -0.65
CA ALA A 53 6.32 -2.58 -0.07
C ALA A 53 6.24 -2.43 1.45
N ALA A 54 5.25 -1.71 1.96
CA ALA A 54 5.04 -1.53 3.39
C ALA A 54 4.80 -2.87 4.09
N LYS A 55 3.94 -3.72 3.54
CA LYS A 55 3.69 -5.07 4.06
C LYS A 55 4.99 -5.89 4.13
N ALA A 56 5.73 -5.93 3.03
CA ALA A 56 6.99 -6.69 2.95
C ALA A 56 8.05 -6.19 3.94
N ILE A 57 8.17 -4.87 4.10
CA ILE A 57 9.12 -4.27 5.05
C ILE A 57 8.80 -4.69 6.48
N ILE A 58 7.55 -4.55 6.90
CA ILE A 58 7.14 -4.89 8.27
C ILE A 58 7.26 -6.40 8.52
N GLU A 59 6.75 -7.23 7.62
CA GLU A 59 6.82 -8.69 7.77
C GLU A 59 8.27 -9.22 7.76
N THR A 60 9.14 -8.64 6.95
CA THR A 60 10.57 -8.99 6.95
C THR A 60 11.24 -8.56 8.25
N ALA A 61 10.94 -7.38 8.75
CA ALA A 61 11.48 -6.88 10.01
C ALA A 61 11.02 -7.73 11.21
N GLU A 62 9.76 -8.17 11.21
CA GLU A 62 9.23 -9.12 12.20
C GLU A 62 9.97 -10.46 12.14
N SER A 63 10.10 -11.04 10.94
CA SER A 63 10.72 -12.35 10.74
C SER A 63 12.20 -12.38 11.10
N SER A 64 12.93 -11.28 10.88
CA SER A 64 14.35 -11.15 11.22
C SER A 64 14.60 -10.77 12.69
N GLY A 65 13.56 -10.45 13.45
CA GLY A 65 13.68 -9.94 14.81
C GLY A 65 14.10 -8.45 14.91
N ALA A 66 14.22 -7.75 13.77
CA ALA A 66 14.56 -6.33 13.76
C ALA A 66 13.42 -5.45 14.31
N LEU A 67 12.18 -5.93 14.22
CA LEU A 67 11.01 -5.27 14.79
C LEU A 67 10.38 -6.19 15.84
N GLN A 68 10.38 -5.73 17.08
CA GLN A 68 9.77 -6.44 18.20
C GLN A 68 8.36 -5.91 18.49
N PRO A 69 7.46 -6.73 19.06
CA PRO A 69 6.13 -6.28 19.46
C PRO A 69 6.18 -5.00 20.30
N GLY A 70 5.34 -4.01 19.94
CA GLY A 70 5.24 -2.74 20.67
C GLY A 70 6.28 -1.67 20.29
N GLN A 71 7.27 -1.99 19.47
CA GLN A 71 8.22 -0.99 18.98
C GLN A 71 7.54 0.01 18.04
N CYS A 72 7.97 1.27 18.13
CA CYS A 72 7.49 2.33 17.26
C CYS A 72 8.19 2.26 15.89
N VAL A 73 7.40 2.31 14.84
CA VAL A 73 7.88 2.44 13.46
C VAL A 73 7.89 3.92 13.09
N ILE A 74 9.04 4.43 12.67
CA ILE A 74 9.20 5.83 12.27
C ILE A 74 9.66 5.88 10.81
N GLU A 75 9.02 6.71 10.01
CA GLU A 75 9.35 6.89 8.60
C GLU A 75 9.36 8.36 8.21
N LEU A 76 10.44 8.77 7.53
CA LEU A 76 10.48 10.06 6.85
C LEU A 76 9.77 9.92 5.50
N THR A 77 8.55 10.40 5.42
CA THR A 77 7.71 10.17 4.26
C THR A 77 6.86 11.38 3.89
N SER A 78 6.75 11.64 2.62
CA SER A 78 5.80 12.61 2.06
C SER A 78 4.76 11.96 1.14
N GLY A 79 4.86 10.65 0.90
CA GLY A 79 4.11 9.94 -0.13
C GLY A 79 3.36 8.70 0.35
N ASN A 80 3.09 7.84 -0.60
CA ASN A 80 2.26 6.64 -0.43
C ASN A 80 2.87 5.57 0.47
N MET A 81 4.20 5.57 0.68
CA MET A 81 4.85 4.66 1.62
C MET A 81 4.37 4.89 3.05
N GLY A 82 4.25 6.15 3.46
CA GLY A 82 3.73 6.48 4.79
C GLY A 82 2.28 6.04 4.98
N THR A 83 1.44 6.15 3.95
CA THR A 83 0.07 5.63 3.98
C THR A 83 0.05 4.11 4.13
N GLY A 84 0.85 3.41 3.34
CA GLY A 84 0.97 1.96 3.44
C GLY A 84 1.47 1.49 4.82
N LEU A 85 2.52 2.11 5.34
CA LEU A 85 3.06 1.79 6.68
C LEU A 85 2.03 2.08 7.78
N ALA A 86 1.29 3.19 7.70
CA ALA A 86 0.25 3.51 8.67
C ALA A 86 -0.82 2.41 8.74
N ILE A 87 -1.27 1.91 7.59
CA ILE A 87 -2.25 0.82 7.51
C ILE A 87 -1.68 -0.46 8.12
N ILE A 88 -0.47 -0.88 7.71
CA ILE A 88 0.13 -2.12 8.21
C ILE A 88 0.39 -2.05 9.72
N CYS A 89 0.93 -0.94 10.20
CA CYS A 89 1.20 -0.75 11.62
C CYS A 89 -0.09 -0.74 12.45
N ALA A 90 -1.15 -0.10 11.96
CA ALA A 90 -2.46 -0.13 12.62
C ALA A 90 -3.02 -1.54 12.74
N LEU A 91 -2.93 -2.34 11.67
CA LEU A 91 -3.41 -3.73 11.65
C LEU A 91 -2.60 -4.67 12.54
N LYS A 92 -1.31 -4.39 12.73
CA LYS A 92 -0.38 -5.22 13.51
C LYS A 92 -0.08 -4.66 14.91
N ASN A 93 -0.77 -3.58 15.32
CA ASN A 93 -0.62 -2.92 16.61
C ASN A 93 0.79 -2.36 16.88
N TYR A 94 1.43 -1.81 15.86
CA TYR A 94 2.64 -1.03 16.02
C TYR A 94 2.32 0.46 16.09
N PRO A 95 2.86 1.21 17.08
CA PRO A 95 2.85 2.66 17.02
C PRO A 95 3.57 3.14 15.75
N PHE A 96 3.00 4.12 15.05
CA PHE A 96 3.58 4.65 13.81
C PHE A 96 3.72 6.16 13.87
N VAL A 97 4.89 6.67 13.50
CA VAL A 97 5.16 8.10 13.39
C VAL A 97 5.65 8.43 11.99
N ALA A 98 4.87 9.23 11.28
CA ALA A 98 5.26 9.78 9.99
C ALA A 98 5.91 11.16 10.18
N VAL A 99 7.16 11.28 9.81
CA VAL A 99 7.87 12.57 9.76
C VAL A 99 7.69 13.15 8.36
N MET A 100 7.21 14.38 8.26
CA MET A 100 6.91 15.04 7.00
C MET A 100 7.44 16.47 6.99
N SER A 101 7.83 16.96 5.80
CA SER A 101 8.17 18.37 5.63
C SER A 101 6.93 19.27 5.69
N HIS A 102 7.11 20.53 6.05
CA HIS A 102 6.03 21.52 6.18
C HIS A 102 5.22 21.77 4.91
N GLY A 103 5.74 21.44 3.72
CA GLY A 103 5.10 21.66 2.43
C GLY A 103 4.16 20.57 1.93
N ASN A 104 3.90 19.54 2.73
CA ASN A 104 3.05 18.42 2.31
C ASN A 104 1.55 18.72 2.41
N SER A 105 0.75 18.08 1.53
CA SER A 105 -0.68 18.32 1.50
C SER A 105 -1.36 17.86 2.79
N PRO A 106 -2.35 18.64 3.30
CA PRO A 106 -3.12 18.27 4.49
C PRO A 106 -3.84 16.93 4.38
N GLU A 107 -4.25 16.54 3.16
CA GLU A 107 -4.92 15.26 2.89
C GLU A 107 -4.03 14.07 3.22
N ARG A 108 -2.75 14.12 2.87
CA ARG A 108 -1.78 13.07 3.18
C ARG A 108 -1.58 12.89 4.68
N ALA A 109 -1.57 13.99 5.43
CA ALA A 109 -1.49 13.93 6.88
C ALA A 109 -2.75 13.31 7.50
N ARG A 110 -3.93 13.63 6.99
CA ARG A 110 -5.21 13.06 7.45
C ARG A 110 -5.30 11.55 7.21
N MET A 111 -4.90 11.08 6.02
CA MET A 111 -4.90 9.65 5.70
C MET A 111 -4.06 8.80 6.66
N ARG A 112 -3.09 9.41 7.35
CA ARG A 112 -2.16 8.70 8.25
C ARG A 112 -2.53 8.76 9.72
N ARG A 113 -3.54 9.57 10.07
CA ARG A 113 -4.01 9.74 11.47
C ARG A 113 -5.10 8.77 11.88
N ALA A 114 -5.56 7.96 10.94
CA ALA A 114 -6.65 7.01 11.19
C ALA A 114 -6.25 5.83 12.10
#